data_c0202b59150758f5d62c3594133074d9
#
_entry.id   c0202b59150758f5d62c3594133074d9
#
_cell.length_a   1.000
_cell.length_b   1.000
_cell.length_c   1.000
_cell.angle_alpha   90.00
_cell.angle_beta   90.00
_cell.angle_gamma   90.00
#
_symmetry.space_group_name_H-M   'P 1'
#
loop_
_entity.id
_entity.type
_entity.pdbx_description
1 polymer ?
#
loop_
_entity_poly.entity_id
_entity_poly.type
_entity_poly.pdbx_seq_one_letter_code
_entity_poly.pdbx_strand_id
1 'polypeptide(L)'
;ETLREHGRPPSEAFNETIEEFTQSLLPMVGKNGMDWMYANCSTTAQRGALDWMGPFHDAIKPVMEKLYQSVASGNEAQISIDANSKPDYRDGLEKELKALHESEMWRAGETVRQLRPENN
;
A
#
# COMPACT_ATOMS: atom_id res chain seq x y z
N GLU A 1 7.84 -0.27 -6.94
CA GLU A 1 8.73 0.54 -7.83
C GLU A 1 10.19 0.20 -7.56
N THR A 2 10.74 0.43 -6.39
CA THR A 2 12.16 0.17 -6.04
C THR A 2 12.64 -1.22 -6.44
N LEU A 3 11.87 -2.28 -6.16
CA LEU A 3 12.25 -3.64 -6.56
C LEU A 3 12.36 -3.78 -8.08
N ARG A 4 11.49 -3.11 -8.83
CA ARG A 4 11.52 -3.10 -10.31
C ARG A 4 12.76 -2.37 -10.84
N GLU A 5 13.12 -1.25 -10.25
CA GLU A 5 14.33 -0.49 -10.60
C GLU A 5 15.61 -1.30 -10.35
N HIS A 6 15.58 -2.20 -9.36
CA HIS A 6 16.67 -3.14 -9.08
C HIS A 6 16.54 -4.49 -9.79
N GLY A 7 15.73 -4.59 -10.85
CA GLY A 7 15.68 -5.71 -11.77
C GLY A 7 14.78 -6.89 -11.36
N ARG A 8 13.98 -6.76 -10.29
CA ARG A 8 13.04 -7.83 -9.93
C ARG A 8 11.89 -7.92 -10.93
N PRO A 9 11.46 -9.11 -11.35
CA PRO A 9 10.27 -9.29 -12.20
C PRO A 9 9.00 -8.71 -11.55
N PRO A 10 8.01 -8.24 -12.35
CA PRO A 10 6.78 -7.65 -11.82
C PRO A 10 6.02 -8.56 -10.87
N SER A 11 5.88 -9.85 -11.20
CA SER A 11 5.17 -10.83 -10.36
C SER A 11 5.90 -11.11 -9.05
N GLU A 12 7.22 -11.18 -9.07
CA GLU A 12 8.04 -11.33 -7.86
C GLU A 12 7.91 -10.08 -6.97
N ALA A 13 8.07 -8.88 -7.55
CA ALA A 13 7.93 -7.64 -6.81
C ALA A 13 6.54 -7.49 -6.17
N PHE A 14 5.47 -7.90 -6.87
CA PHE A 14 4.12 -7.93 -6.33
C PHE A 14 3.98 -8.95 -5.20
N ASN A 15 4.49 -10.17 -5.40
CA ASN A 15 4.42 -11.25 -4.42
C ASN A 15 5.10 -10.86 -3.10
N GLU A 16 6.33 -10.35 -3.17
CA GLU A 16 7.14 -9.98 -2.00
C GLU A 16 6.61 -8.75 -1.24
N THR A 17 5.71 -7.98 -1.83
CA THR A 17 5.18 -6.76 -1.20
C THR A 17 3.70 -6.88 -0.90
N ILE A 18 2.87 -6.96 -1.90
CA ILE A 18 1.41 -6.87 -1.76
C ILE A 18 0.79 -8.23 -1.37
N GLU A 19 1.17 -9.31 -2.05
CA GLU A 19 0.57 -10.63 -1.82
C GLU A 19 0.93 -11.16 -0.42
N GLU A 20 2.20 -11.15 -0.05
CA GLU A 20 2.64 -11.56 1.28
C GLU A 20 1.99 -10.72 2.38
N PHE A 21 1.94 -9.41 2.20
CA PHE A 21 1.30 -8.52 3.15
C PHE A 21 -0.19 -8.83 3.33
N THR A 22 -0.93 -8.98 2.24
CA THR A 22 -2.40 -9.11 2.29
C THR A 22 -2.87 -10.53 2.61
N GLN A 23 -2.12 -11.57 2.18
CA GLN A 23 -2.54 -12.97 2.34
C GLN A 23 -1.89 -13.66 3.55
N SER A 24 -0.79 -13.13 4.07
CA SER A 24 -0.07 -13.69 5.20
C SER A 24 -0.09 -12.77 6.42
N LEU A 25 0.51 -11.59 6.32
CA LEU A 25 0.74 -10.72 7.50
C LEU A 25 -0.54 -10.07 8.02
N LEU A 26 -1.37 -9.49 7.16
CA LEU A 26 -2.63 -8.86 7.61
C LEU A 26 -3.60 -9.82 8.31
N PRO A 27 -3.83 -11.06 7.85
CA PRO A 27 -4.62 -12.03 8.59
C PRO A 27 -4.06 -12.34 9.98
N MET A 28 -2.75 -12.43 10.13
CA MET A 28 -2.10 -12.63 11.44
C MET A 28 -2.35 -11.44 12.37
N VAL A 29 -2.18 -10.23 11.85
CA VAL A 29 -2.45 -8.98 12.61
C VAL A 29 -3.91 -8.89 13.01
N GLY A 30 -4.83 -9.15 12.09
CA GLY A 30 -6.27 -9.07 12.34
C GLY A 30 -6.76 -10.07 13.40
N LYS A 31 -6.13 -11.25 13.46
CA LYS A 31 -6.50 -12.30 14.40
C LYS A 31 -5.85 -12.14 15.78
N ASN A 32 -4.59 -11.75 15.84
CA ASN A 32 -3.78 -11.89 17.05
C ASN A 32 -3.10 -10.58 17.51
N GLY A 33 -3.10 -9.54 16.67
CA GLY A 33 -2.41 -8.29 16.93
C GLY A 33 -1.03 -8.19 16.26
N MET A 34 -0.53 -6.96 16.16
CA MET A 34 0.72 -6.64 15.49
C MET A 34 1.94 -7.21 16.20
N ASP A 35 1.97 -7.11 17.52
CA ASP A 35 3.02 -7.63 18.39
C ASP A 35 3.15 -9.16 18.27
N TRP A 36 2.01 -9.85 18.24
CA TRP A 36 1.98 -11.28 18.00
C TRP A 36 2.52 -11.65 16.61
N MET A 37 2.12 -10.92 15.58
CA MET A 37 2.62 -11.14 14.22
C MET A 37 4.15 -11.01 14.18
N TYR A 38 4.72 -9.93 14.75
CA TYR A 38 6.17 -9.77 14.83
C TYR A 38 6.85 -10.93 15.56
N ALA A 39 6.32 -11.35 16.70
CA ALA A 39 6.90 -12.44 17.49
C ALA A 39 6.88 -13.80 16.78
N ASN A 40 5.99 -13.97 15.79
CA ASN A 40 5.82 -15.22 15.03
C ASN A 40 6.42 -15.18 13.61
N CYS A 41 7.07 -14.09 13.23
CA CYS A 41 7.89 -14.04 12.03
C CYS A 41 9.29 -14.64 12.26
N SER A 42 10.04 -14.87 11.18
CA SER A 42 11.44 -15.30 11.28
C SER A 42 12.30 -14.27 12.02
N THR A 43 13.38 -14.70 12.65
CA THR A 43 14.32 -13.80 13.35
C THR A 43 14.93 -12.76 12.42
N THR A 44 15.12 -13.09 11.15
CA THR A 44 15.58 -12.16 10.12
C THR A 44 14.55 -11.07 9.86
N ALA A 45 13.27 -11.44 9.70
CA ALA A 45 12.18 -10.47 9.50
C ALA A 45 11.99 -9.58 10.74
N GLN A 46 12.04 -10.17 11.95
CA GLN A 46 11.98 -9.42 13.20
C GLN A 46 13.09 -8.37 13.28
N ARG A 47 14.34 -8.77 12.97
CA ARG A 47 15.48 -7.86 13.00
C ARG A 47 15.33 -6.73 11.98
N GLY A 48 14.97 -7.07 10.74
CA GLY A 48 14.75 -6.08 9.68
C GLY A 48 13.65 -5.07 10.05
N ALA A 49 12.54 -5.54 10.60
CA ALA A 49 11.44 -4.67 11.03
C ALA A 49 11.88 -3.69 12.13
N LEU A 50 12.60 -4.17 13.15
CA LEU A 50 13.09 -3.33 14.24
C LEU A 50 14.13 -2.30 13.77
N ASP A 51 15.02 -2.68 12.85
CA ASP A 51 16.07 -1.78 12.33
C ASP A 51 15.50 -0.66 11.45
N TRP A 52 14.46 -0.95 10.67
CA TRP A 52 13.89 0.00 9.73
C TRP A 52 12.67 0.77 10.25
N MET A 53 12.09 0.37 11.38
CA MET A 53 10.95 1.05 11.98
C MET A 53 11.23 2.54 12.25
N GLY A 54 12.38 2.85 12.84
CA GLY A 54 12.80 4.22 13.13
C GLY A 54 12.93 5.08 11.86
N PRO A 55 13.77 4.69 10.89
CA PRO A 55 13.91 5.40 9.62
C PRO A 55 12.58 5.64 8.89
N PHE A 56 11.69 4.65 8.82
CA PHE A 56 10.37 4.84 8.20
C PHE A 56 9.48 5.78 9.01
N HIS A 57 9.45 5.67 10.34
CA HIS A 57 8.72 6.58 11.20
C HIS A 57 9.16 8.03 10.96
N ASP A 58 10.46 8.29 10.96
CA ASP A 58 11.01 9.63 10.81
C ASP A 58 10.73 10.23 9.42
N ALA A 59 10.73 9.39 8.39
CA ALA A 59 10.37 9.81 7.02
C ALA A 59 8.88 10.11 6.86
N ILE A 60 8.01 9.31 7.47
CA ILE A 60 6.55 9.41 7.30
C ILE A 60 5.94 10.48 8.21
N LYS A 61 6.41 10.61 9.45
CA LYS A 61 5.83 11.51 10.44
C LYS A 61 5.62 12.95 9.96
N PRO A 62 6.59 13.63 9.29
CA PRO A 62 6.36 14.99 8.77
C PRO A 62 5.25 15.08 7.73
N VAL A 63 5.06 14.03 6.92
CA VAL A 63 3.98 13.96 5.92
C VAL A 63 2.64 13.79 6.61
N MET A 64 2.57 12.92 7.61
CA MET A 64 1.37 12.71 8.42
C MET A 64 0.96 13.98 9.18
N GLU A 65 1.91 14.74 9.71
CA GLU A 65 1.64 16.02 10.36
C GLU A 65 1.03 17.04 9.40
N LYS A 66 1.58 17.16 8.18
CA LYS A 66 1.00 18.03 7.13
C LYS A 66 -0.43 17.62 6.78
N LEU A 67 -0.67 16.31 6.61
CA LEU A 67 -2.00 15.81 6.32
C LEU A 67 -2.96 16.10 7.48
N TYR A 68 -2.54 15.87 8.72
CA TYR A 68 -3.34 16.19 9.89
C TYR A 68 -3.75 17.66 9.94
N GLN A 69 -2.81 18.58 9.71
CA GLN A 69 -3.09 20.02 9.69
C GLN A 69 -4.05 20.40 8.55
N SER A 70 -3.91 19.79 7.39
CA SER A 70 -4.80 20.02 6.25
C SER A 70 -6.24 19.55 6.55
N VAL A 71 -6.37 18.40 7.20
CA VAL A 71 -7.68 17.87 7.63
C VAL A 71 -8.27 18.74 8.75
N ALA A 72 -7.49 19.06 9.79
CA ALA A 72 -7.94 19.83 10.94
C ALA A 72 -8.37 21.25 10.59
N SER A 73 -7.75 21.86 9.59
CA SER A 73 -8.12 23.19 9.08
C SER A 73 -9.33 23.20 8.14
N GLY A 74 -9.84 22.02 7.74
CA GLY A 74 -10.89 21.89 6.74
C GLY A 74 -10.43 21.99 5.28
N ASN A 75 -9.12 22.16 5.03
CA ASN A 75 -8.57 22.31 3.69
C ASN A 75 -8.84 21.07 2.83
N GLU A 76 -8.70 19.85 3.35
CA GLU A 76 -8.99 18.62 2.61
C GLU A 76 -10.47 18.52 2.20
N ALA A 77 -11.38 18.95 3.08
CA ALA A 77 -12.80 19.02 2.74
C ALA A 77 -13.06 20.04 1.63
N GLN A 78 -12.42 21.21 1.68
CA GLN A 78 -12.55 22.23 0.64
C GLN A 78 -12.01 21.76 -0.71
N ILE A 79 -10.84 21.12 -0.74
CA ILE A 79 -10.27 20.50 -1.96
C ILE A 79 -11.25 19.51 -2.58
N SER A 80 -11.87 18.67 -1.75
CA SER A 80 -12.88 17.71 -2.24
C SER A 80 -14.12 18.39 -2.82
N ILE A 81 -14.64 19.42 -2.16
CA ILE A 81 -15.79 20.21 -2.64
C ILE A 81 -15.45 20.88 -3.98
N ASP A 82 -14.30 21.55 -4.07
CA ASP A 82 -13.86 22.25 -5.27
C ASP A 82 -13.64 21.29 -6.45
N ALA A 83 -13.06 20.12 -6.19
CA ALA A 83 -12.87 19.08 -7.20
C ALA A 83 -14.24 18.57 -7.73
N ASN A 84 -15.15 18.23 -6.84
CA ASN A 84 -16.48 17.70 -7.21
C ASN A 84 -17.39 18.74 -7.86
N SER A 85 -17.11 20.03 -7.73
CA SER A 85 -17.89 21.10 -8.39
C SER A 85 -17.55 21.27 -9.88
N LYS A 86 -16.44 20.68 -10.36
CA LYS A 86 -16.04 20.73 -11.76
C LYS A 86 -16.93 19.82 -12.63
N PRO A 87 -17.41 20.29 -13.80
CA PRO A 87 -18.32 19.50 -14.64
C PRO A 87 -17.76 18.16 -15.12
N ASP A 88 -16.45 18.10 -15.35
CA ASP A 88 -15.71 16.96 -15.90
C ASP A 88 -14.93 16.16 -14.83
N TYR A 89 -15.17 16.45 -13.54
CA TYR A 89 -14.42 15.81 -12.45
C TYR A 89 -14.54 14.28 -12.47
N ARG A 90 -15.75 13.76 -12.68
CA ARG A 90 -15.99 12.30 -12.70
C ARG A 90 -15.25 11.61 -13.84
N ASP A 91 -15.24 12.21 -15.01
CA ASP A 91 -14.52 11.68 -16.19
C ASP A 91 -13.00 11.70 -15.95
N GLY A 92 -12.49 12.75 -15.30
CA GLY A 92 -11.07 12.84 -14.88
C GLY A 92 -10.71 11.74 -13.88
N LEU A 93 -11.51 11.60 -12.82
CA LEU A 93 -11.32 10.57 -11.79
C LEU A 93 -11.35 9.15 -12.37
N GLU A 94 -12.30 8.87 -13.28
CA GLU A 94 -12.39 7.56 -13.95
C GLU A 94 -11.13 7.25 -14.75
N LYS A 95 -10.57 8.24 -15.46
CA LYS A 95 -9.30 8.07 -16.18
C LYS A 95 -8.12 7.77 -15.25
N GLU A 96 -8.03 8.46 -14.12
CA GLU A 96 -6.98 8.24 -13.14
C GLU A 96 -7.10 6.84 -12.50
N LEU A 97 -8.30 6.42 -12.11
CA LEU A 97 -8.56 5.10 -11.57
C LEU A 97 -8.27 3.98 -12.60
N LYS A 98 -8.62 4.23 -13.86
CA LYS A 98 -8.29 3.30 -14.95
C LYS A 98 -6.78 3.18 -15.13
N ALA A 99 -6.05 4.29 -15.16
CA ALA A 99 -4.58 4.29 -15.27
C ALA A 99 -3.93 3.53 -14.10
N LEU A 100 -4.45 3.68 -12.89
CA LEU A 100 -4.02 2.92 -11.71
C LEU A 100 -4.26 1.42 -11.92
N HIS A 101 -5.48 1.03 -12.33
CA HIS A 101 -5.84 -0.37 -12.60
C HIS A 101 -4.96 -1.02 -13.69
N GLU A 102 -4.63 -0.27 -14.73
CA GLU A 102 -3.80 -0.71 -15.85
C GLU A 102 -2.28 -0.63 -15.57
N SER A 103 -1.88 -0.20 -14.37
CA SER A 103 -0.46 -0.13 -14.00
C SER A 103 0.19 -1.52 -13.97
N GLU A 104 1.50 -1.58 -14.16
CA GLU A 104 2.26 -2.84 -14.16
C GLU A 104 2.03 -3.64 -12.88
N MET A 105 1.98 -2.96 -11.73
CA MET A 105 1.78 -3.58 -10.42
C MET A 105 0.45 -4.35 -10.35
N TRP A 106 -0.66 -3.71 -10.76
CA TRP A 106 -1.98 -4.34 -10.65
C TRP A 106 -2.22 -5.41 -11.72
N ARG A 107 -1.63 -5.28 -12.92
CA ARG A 107 -1.63 -6.34 -13.92
C ARG A 107 -0.84 -7.57 -13.45
N ALA A 108 0.34 -7.36 -12.85
CA ALA A 108 1.09 -8.46 -12.24
C ALA A 108 0.31 -9.12 -11.11
N GLY A 109 -0.36 -8.32 -10.29
CA GLY A 109 -1.21 -8.80 -9.21
C GLY A 109 -2.39 -9.64 -9.69
N GLU A 110 -2.98 -9.34 -10.83
CA GLU A 110 -4.04 -10.18 -11.42
C GLU A 110 -3.53 -11.58 -11.70
N THR A 111 -2.35 -11.70 -12.32
CA THR A 111 -1.71 -12.99 -12.59
C THR A 111 -1.38 -13.75 -11.30
N VAL A 112 -0.81 -13.07 -10.30
CA VAL A 112 -0.45 -13.70 -9.01
C VAL A 112 -1.70 -14.20 -8.29
N ARG A 113 -2.79 -13.41 -8.25
CA ARG A 113 -4.05 -13.82 -7.62
C ARG A 113 -4.68 -15.05 -8.26
N GLN A 114 -4.49 -15.28 -9.57
CA GLN A 114 -4.96 -16.50 -10.24
C GLN A 114 -4.28 -17.76 -9.73
N LEU A 115 -3.09 -17.66 -9.15
CA LEU A 115 -2.32 -18.79 -8.61
C LEU A 115 -2.71 -19.15 -7.16
N ARG A 116 -3.61 -18.40 -6.54
CA ARG A 116 -4.08 -18.72 -5.17
C ARG A 116 -4.84 -20.03 -5.13
N PRO A 117 -4.70 -20.82 -4.04
CA PRO A 117 -5.37 -22.12 -3.93
C PRO A 117 -6.90 -22.07 -4.11
N GLU A 118 -7.55 -20.99 -3.64
CA GLU A 118 -8.99 -20.80 -3.76
C GLU A 118 -9.47 -20.53 -5.20
N ASN A 119 -8.56 -20.21 -6.12
CA ASN A 119 -8.85 -19.96 -7.52
C ASN A 119 -8.47 -21.10 -8.45
N ASN A 120 -7.93 -22.22 -7.90
CA ASN A 120 -7.58 -23.47 -8.60
C ASN A 120 -8.51 -24.61 -8.10
#